data_c3b6300743e5c3d64d796253b44fe871
#
_entry.id   c3b6300743e5c3d64d796253b44fe871
#
_cell.length_a   1.000
_cell.length_b   1.000
_cell.length_c   1.000
_cell.angle_alpha   90.00
_cell.angle_beta   90.00
_cell.angle_gamma   90.00
#
_symmetry.space_group_name_H-M   'P 1'
#
loop_
_entity.id
_entity.type
_entity.pdbx_description
1 polymer ?
#
loop_
_entity_poly.entity_id
_entity_poly.type
_entity_poly.pdbx_seq_one_letter_code
_entity_poly.pdbx_strand_id
1 'polypeptide(L)'
;MNNFDIKKDAKTLKNDFEIKNKETLFKFSKSIPNIFANVPEQQKLIILIDIVGFSKSTTRQQVYNIYLFQRYLTIEVLTSKFSFSSKIKINQFIPTGDGCYIVADKCDPKYALKFLTTLISGFKKMQDSDNNPMALRASALIGECVQFMDIAKHINFVGEGMNEASRILSGGQSSLEENFLQNHKSAEILDAKKYSRNSLYLGDSLTSNINDFKENCDEMFYFKNVKDKHGKMRNITVLQNIKV
;
A
#
# COMPACT_ATOMS: atom_id res chain seq x y z
N MET A 1 -26.67 5.61 -32.84
CA MET A 1 -25.35 5.49 -32.22
C MET A 1 -24.32 5.91 -33.27
N ASN A 2 -23.78 7.10 -33.14
CA ASN A 2 -22.80 7.61 -34.09
C ASN A 2 -21.46 6.88 -33.85
N ASN A 3 -20.98 6.15 -34.85
CA ASN A 3 -19.64 5.59 -34.87
C ASN A 3 -18.65 6.77 -34.84
N PHE A 4 -18.10 7.05 -33.67
CA PHE A 4 -16.93 7.92 -33.55
C PHE A 4 -15.77 7.26 -34.30
N ASP A 5 -15.29 7.91 -35.37
CA ASP A 5 -14.13 7.45 -36.11
C ASP A 5 -12.86 7.85 -35.36
N ILE A 6 -12.53 7.05 -34.36
CA ILE A 6 -11.38 7.25 -33.44
C ILE A 6 -10.05 7.49 -34.20
N LYS A 7 -9.90 6.90 -35.41
CA LYS A 7 -8.68 7.06 -36.21
C LYS A 7 -8.59 8.45 -36.87
N LYS A 8 -9.72 9.01 -37.24
CA LYS A 8 -9.78 10.36 -37.85
C LYS A 8 -9.56 11.42 -36.79
N ASP A 9 -10.15 11.26 -35.63
CA ASP A 9 -10.00 12.18 -34.51
C ASP A 9 -8.58 12.17 -33.93
N ALA A 10 -7.96 10.97 -33.81
CA ALA A 10 -6.57 10.85 -33.37
C ALA A 10 -5.57 11.50 -34.36
N LYS A 11 -5.83 11.43 -35.65
CA LYS A 11 -4.98 12.05 -36.67
C LYS A 11 -5.12 13.58 -36.68
N THR A 12 -6.33 14.09 -36.48
CA THR A 12 -6.62 15.52 -36.36
C THR A 12 -6.00 16.09 -35.08
N LEU A 13 -6.18 15.42 -33.94
CA LEU A 13 -5.55 15.77 -32.66
C LEU A 13 -4.01 15.75 -32.76
N LYS A 14 -3.44 14.76 -33.46
CA LYS A 14 -1.99 14.67 -33.68
C LYS A 14 -1.47 15.85 -34.50
N ASN A 15 -2.16 16.21 -35.58
CA ASN A 15 -1.79 17.34 -36.40
C ASN A 15 -1.93 18.70 -35.70
N ASP A 16 -3.02 18.89 -34.93
CA ASP A 16 -3.22 20.08 -34.10
C ASP A 16 -2.19 20.20 -32.97
N PHE A 17 -1.77 19.07 -32.42
CA PHE A 17 -0.72 19.01 -31.41
C PHE A 17 0.68 19.27 -31.99
N GLU A 18 0.99 18.77 -33.21
CA GLU A 18 2.29 18.95 -33.85
C GLU A 18 2.48 20.37 -34.40
N ILE A 19 1.41 21.04 -34.86
CA ILE A 19 1.51 22.33 -35.56
C ILE A 19 1.52 23.53 -34.58
N LYS A 20 0.82 23.48 -33.51
CA LYS A 20 0.71 24.63 -32.58
C LYS A 20 1.74 24.71 -31.46
N ASN A 21 2.55 23.70 -31.20
CA ASN A 21 3.18 23.64 -29.89
C ASN A 21 4.63 23.14 -29.79
N LYS A 22 5.42 22.99 -30.83
CA LYS A 22 6.84 22.67 -30.61
C LYS A 22 7.53 23.69 -29.68
N GLU A 23 7.29 24.96 -29.88
CA GLU A 23 7.85 26.02 -29.02
C GLU A 23 7.20 26.06 -27.62
N THR A 24 5.89 25.86 -27.54
CA THR A 24 5.15 25.86 -26.27
C THR A 24 5.47 24.60 -25.47
N LEU A 25 5.56 23.43 -26.10
CA LEU A 25 5.99 22.18 -25.46
C LEU A 25 7.45 22.28 -25.03
N PHE A 26 8.32 22.91 -25.83
CA PHE A 26 9.73 23.09 -25.48
C PHE A 26 9.90 24.09 -24.32
N LYS A 27 9.13 25.18 -24.30
CA LYS A 27 9.08 26.13 -23.17
C LYS A 27 8.48 25.44 -21.94
N PHE A 28 7.42 24.66 -22.08
CA PHE A 28 6.81 23.90 -21.02
C PHE A 28 7.78 22.84 -20.46
N SER A 29 8.44 22.07 -21.31
CA SER A 29 9.43 21.08 -20.87
C SER A 29 10.61 21.68 -20.12
N LYS A 30 11.02 22.91 -20.45
CA LYS A 30 12.07 23.65 -19.73
C LYS A 30 11.58 24.21 -18.38
N SER A 31 10.29 24.50 -18.24
CA SER A 31 9.70 25.01 -16.99
C SER A 31 9.31 23.91 -16.02
N ILE A 32 9.12 22.67 -16.48
CA ILE A 32 8.77 21.52 -15.66
C ILE A 32 9.75 21.32 -14.48
N PRO A 33 11.09 21.30 -14.66
CA PRO A 33 12.00 21.12 -13.54
C PRO A 33 11.83 22.18 -12.45
N ASN A 34 11.55 23.44 -12.83
CA ASN A 34 11.38 24.53 -11.87
C ASN A 34 10.03 24.46 -11.13
N ILE A 35 8.98 23.96 -11.79
CA ILE A 35 7.68 23.76 -11.16
C ILE A 35 7.76 22.66 -10.12
N PHE A 36 8.42 21.55 -10.44
CA PHE A 36 8.54 20.40 -9.53
C PHE A 36 9.60 20.60 -8.44
N ALA A 37 10.66 21.37 -8.69
CA ALA A 37 11.68 21.69 -7.68
C ALA A 37 11.13 22.41 -6.44
N ASN A 38 9.95 23.05 -6.56
CA ASN A 38 9.33 23.81 -5.49
C ASN A 38 8.11 23.09 -4.85
N VAL A 39 7.79 21.86 -5.26
CA VAL A 39 6.70 21.12 -4.61
C VAL A 39 7.23 20.55 -3.29
N PRO A 40 6.67 20.95 -2.14
CA PRO A 40 7.21 20.53 -0.86
C PRO A 40 6.99 19.03 -0.64
N GLU A 41 8.05 18.35 -0.25
CA GLU A 41 7.95 17.01 0.31
C GLU A 41 7.27 17.08 1.67
N GLN A 42 6.39 16.13 1.93
CA GLN A 42 5.63 16.06 3.17
C GLN A 42 5.80 14.69 3.79
N GLN A 43 6.03 14.67 5.10
CA GLN A 43 6.00 13.42 5.84
C GLN A 43 4.55 12.99 6.04
N LYS A 44 4.22 11.79 5.56
CA LYS A 44 2.91 11.17 5.64
C LYS A 44 2.98 9.79 6.28
N LEU A 45 1.90 9.39 6.91
CA LEU A 45 1.66 7.98 7.19
C LEU A 45 1.26 7.31 5.89
N ILE A 46 2.06 6.35 5.44
CA ILE A 46 1.86 5.60 4.19
C ILE A 46 1.63 4.15 4.56
N ILE A 47 0.51 3.61 4.11
CA ILE A 47 0.09 2.23 4.32
C ILE A 47 -0.13 1.61 2.96
N LEU A 48 0.50 0.48 2.68
CA LEU A 48 0.22 -0.35 1.51
C LEU A 48 -0.46 -1.62 1.98
N ILE A 49 -1.63 -1.90 1.43
CA ILE A 49 -2.36 -3.15 1.67
C ILE A 49 -2.42 -3.92 0.35
N ASP A 50 -2.20 -5.22 0.41
CA ASP A 50 -2.14 -6.10 -0.74
C ASP A 50 -2.87 -7.43 -0.48
N ILE A 51 -3.56 -7.96 -1.50
CA ILE A 51 -4.28 -9.23 -1.43
C ILE A 51 -3.30 -10.38 -1.72
N VAL A 52 -3.08 -11.25 -0.74
CA VAL A 52 -2.14 -12.37 -0.87
C VAL A 52 -2.59 -13.35 -1.94
N GLY A 53 -1.72 -13.62 -2.91
CA GLY A 53 -1.97 -14.62 -3.96
C GLY A 53 -2.97 -14.19 -5.03
N PHE A 54 -3.27 -12.89 -5.13
CA PHE A 54 -4.22 -12.34 -6.10
C PHE A 54 -3.96 -12.80 -7.55
N SER A 55 -2.72 -12.69 -8.01
CA SER A 55 -2.33 -13.08 -9.38
C SER A 55 -2.52 -14.57 -9.72
N LYS A 56 -2.67 -15.43 -8.70
CA LYS A 56 -2.91 -16.87 -8.85
C LYS A 56 -4.40 -17.22 -8.90
N SER A 57 -5.26 -16.26 -8.59
CA SER A 57 -6.70 -16.42 -8.58
C SER A 57 -7.26 -16.34 -10.00
N THR A 58 -8.39 -17.01 -10.26
CA THR A 58 -9.12 -16.84 -11.52
C THR A 58 -9.66 -15.42 -11.64
N THR A 59 -9.92 -14.94 -12.85
CA THR A 59 -10.44 -13.58 -13.08
C THR A 59 -11.71 -13.29 -12.26
N ARG A 60 -12.61 -14.26 -12.14
CA ARG A 60 -13.84 -14.12 -11.31
C ARG A 60 -13.50 -13.93 -9.83
N GLN A 61 -12.56 -14.71 -9.31
CA GLN A 61 -12.10 -14.57 -7.93
C GLN A 61 -11.38 -13.26 -7.70
N GLN A 62 -10.58 -12.79 -8.67
CA GLN A 62 -9.93 -11.49 -8.59
C GLN A 62 -10.95 -10.36 -8.46
N VAL A 63 -11.98 -10.33 -9.32
CA VAL A 63 -13.05 -9.34 -9.25
C VAL A 63 -13.80 -9.42 -7.91
N TYR A 64 -14.12 -10.62 -7.46
CA TYR A 64 -14.79 -10.85 -6.18
C TYR A 64 -13.93 -10.36 -5.00
N ASN A 65 -12.64 -10.69 -4.99
CA ASN A 65 -11.72 -10.27 -3.94
C ASN A 65 -11.56 -8.75 -3.90
N ILE A 66 -11.44 -8.08 -5.06
CA ILE A 66 -11.40 -6.61 -5.13
C ILE A 66 -12.68 -6.01 -4.55
N TYR A 67 -13.85 -6.55 -4.93
CA TYR A 67 -15.15 -6.08 -4.43
C TYR A 67 -15.22 -6.20 -2.91
N LEU A 68 -14.85 -7.35 -2.36
CA LEU A 68 -14.84 -7.57 -0.90
C LEU A 68 -13.86 -6.64 -0.19
N PHE A 69 -12.66 -6.49 -0.75
CA PHE A 69 -11.64 -5.59 -0.22
C PHE A 69 -12.15 -4.14 -0.18
N GLN A 70 -12.71 -3.65 -1.28
CA GLN A 70 -13.26 -2.30 -1.36
C GLN A 70 -14.46 -2.11 -0.42
N ARG A 71 -15.37 -3.10 -0.37
CA ARG A 71 -16.51 -3.09 0.56
C ARG A 71 -16.03 -2.99 2.00
N TYR A 72 -15.04 -3.79 2.37
CA TYR A 72 -14.47 -3.74 3.71
C TYR A 72 -13.85 -2.38 4.03
N LEU A 73 -12.98 -1.87 3.15
CA LEU A 73 -12.39 -0.54 3.34
C LEU A 73 -13.47 0.54 3.47
N THR A 74 -14.51 0.49 2.64
CA THR A 74 -15.60 1.47 2.69
C THR A 74 -16.38 1.37 4.00
N ILE A 75 -16.77 0.17 4.40
CA ILE A 75 -17.60 -0.02 5.60
C ILE A 75 -16.79 0.24 6.87
N GLU A 76 -15.61 -0.36 7.00
CA GLU A 76 -14.87 -0.33 8.27
C GLU A 76 -14.02 0.93 8.43
N VAL A 77 -13.48 1.47 7.35
CA VAL A 77 -12.60 2.64 7.41
C VAL A 77 -13.39 3.95 7.26
N LEU A 78 -14.38 3.99 6.36
CA LEU A 78 -15.09 5.23 6.06
C LEU A 78 -16.36 5.43 6.88
N THR A 79 -17.01 4.38 7.40
CA THR A 79 -18.25 4.49 8.16
C THR A 79 -18.08 4.56 9.67
N SER A 80 -16.88 4.82 10.17
CA SER A 80 -16.68 5.27 11.54
C SER A 80 -16.67 4.25 12.68
N LYS A 81 -16.55 2.98 12.44
CA LYS A 81 -16.18 2.09 13.53
C LYS A 81 -14.78 2.41 14.06
N PHE A 82 -13.99 3.09 13.24
CA PHE A 82 -12.68 3.61 13.64
C PHE A 82 -12.85 5.00 14.26
N SER A 83 -12.94 5.05 15.58
CA SER A 83 -12.87 6.28 16.38
C SER A 83 -11.57 7.08 16.22
N PHE A 84 -10.86 6.87 15.11
CA PHE A 84 -9.54 7.48 14.85
C PHE A 84 -9.62 8.74 13.99
N SER A 85 -10.80 9.13 13.51
CA SER A 85 -10.97 10.28 12.61
C SER A 85 -10.40 11.58 13.18
N SER A 86 -10.34 11.73 14.50
CA SER A 86 -9.72 12.88 15.15
C SER A 86 -8.20 12.80 15.25
N LYS A 87 -7.58 11.61 15.06
CA LYS A 87 -6.14 11.37 15.25
C LYS A 87 -5.42 10.98 13.98
N ILE A 88 -6.14 10.40 13.00
CA ILE A 88 -5.60 10.00 11.70
C ILE A 88 -6.47 10.61 10.61
N LYS A 89 -5.91 11.58 9.91
CA LYS A 89 -6.57 12.24 8.78
C LYS A 89 -6.11 11.59 7.49
N ILE A 90 -6.97 10.76 6.91
CA ILE A 90 -6.72 10.12 5.62
C ILE A 90 -6.84 11.17 4.52
N ASN A 91 -5.82 11.27 3.68
CA ASN A 91 -5.77 12.19 2.55
C ASN A 91 -6.28 11.52 1.27
N GLN A 92 -5.88 10.25 1.02
CA GLN A 92 -6.21 9.56 -0.22
C GLN A 92 -6.13 8.04 -0.09
N PHE A 93 -6.95 7.36 -0.90
CA PHE A 93 -6.86 5.94 -1.25
C PHE A 93 -6.40 5.83 -2.71
N ILE A 94 -5.31 5.12 -2.96
CA ILE A 94 -4.71 4.97 -4.29
C ILE A 94 -4.72 3.48 -4.65
N PRO A 95 -5.62 3.03 -5.54
CA PRO A 95 -5.69 1.63 -5.96
C PRO A 95 -4.39 1.17 -6.65
N THR A 96 -3.97 -0.07 -6.39
CA THR A 96 -2.79 -0.70 -7.02
C THR A 96 -3.15 -1.89 -7.91
N GLY A 97 -4.43 -2.16 -8.08
CA GLY A 97 -4.95 -3.33 -8.80
C GLY A 97 -5.34 -4.46 -7.85
N ASP A 98 -4.40 -5.00 -7.11
CA ASP A 98 -4.59 -6.06 -6.11
C ASP A 98 -4.60 -5.57 -4.65
N GLY A 99 -4.61 -4.26 -4.48
CA GLY A 99 -4.62 -3.63 -3.17
C GLY A 99 -4.81 -2.12 -3.24
N CYS A 100 -4.34 -1.40 -2.24
CA CYS A 100 -4.29 0.06 -2.28
C CYS A 100 -3.24 0.64 -1.34
N TYR A 101 -2.81 1.86 -1.66
CA TYR A 101 -2.19 2.73 -0.68
C TYR A 101 -3.26 3.53 0.05
N ILE A 102 -3.07 3.68 1.36
CA ILE A 102 -3.74 4.68 2.18
C ILE A 102 -2.68 5.70 2.58
N VAL A 103 -2.88 6.94 2.17
CA VAL A 103 -2.00 8.04 2.54
C VAL A 103 -2.74 8.93 3.53
N ALA A 104 -2.16 9.17 4.70
CA ALA A 104 -2.71 9.99 5.76
C ALA A 104 -1.69 11.02 6.26
N ASP A 105 -2.16 12.06 6.94
CA ASP A 105 -1.26 12.99 7.60
C ASP A 105 -0.40 12.26 8.64
N LYS A 106 0.85 12.72 8.80
CA LYS A 106 1.73 12.20 9.85
C LYS A 106 1.05 12.27 11.19
N CYS A 107 1.06 11.18 11.92
CA CYS A 107 0.49 11.10 13.27
C CYS A 107 1.47 10.42 14.23
N ASP A 108 1.13 10.40 15.50
CA ASP A 108 1.88 9.63 16.51
C ASP A 108 1.88 8.14 16.13
N PRO A 109 3.05 7.46 16.15
CA PRO A 109 3.17 6.04 15.85
C PRO A 109 2.18 5.15 16.62
N LYS A 110 1.86 5.50 17.86
CA LYS A 110 0.88 4.78 18.67
C LYS A 110 -0.51 4.73 18.01
N TYR A 111 -0.97 5.86 17.47
CA TYR A 111 -2.28 5.89 16.79
C TYR A 111 -2.22 5.17 15.44
N ALA A 112 -1.11 5.29 14.71
CA ALA A 112 -0.90 4.55 13.47
C ALA A 112 -0.95 3.03 13.73
N LEU A 113 -0.22 2.53 14.72
CA LEU A 113 -0.20 1.11 15.10
C LEU A 113 -1.59 0.61 15.51
N LYS A 114 -2.30 1.38 16.35
CA LYS A 114 -3.66 1.01 16.76
C LYS A 114 -4.61 0.95 15.57
N PHE A 115 -4.51 1.89 14.63
CA PHE A 115 -5.30 1.87 13.40
C PHE A 115 -4.99 0.63 12.56
N LEU A 116 -3.71 0.34 12.33
CA LEU A 116 -3.25 -0.77 11.52
C LEU A 116 -3.66 -2.13 12.09
N THR A 117 -3.47 -2.32 13.39
CA THR A 117 -3.86 -3.57 14.07
C THR A 117 -5.38 -3.76 14.00
N THR A 118 -6.16 -2.71 14.22
CA THR A 118 -7.63 -2.76 14.09
C THR A 118 -8.04 -3.08 12.65
N LEU A 119 -7.37 -2.48 11.66
CA LEU A 119 -7.64 -2.72 10.24
C LEU A 119 -7.42 -4.20 9.87
N ILE A 120 -6.26 -4.75 10.21
CA ILE A 120 -5.92 -6.15 9.89
C ILE A 120 -6.81 -7.13 10.67
N SER A 121 -7.09 -6.87 11.94
CA SER A 121 -7.96 -7.73 12.74
C SER A 121 -9.40 -7.74 12.22
N GLY A 122 -9.89 -6.60 11.77
CA GLY A 122 -11.21 -6.51 11.15
C GLY A 122 -11.31 -7.30 9.83
N PHE A 123 -10.26 -7.25 8.99
CA PHE A 123 -10.17 -8.09 7.80
C PHE A 123 -10.20 -9.59 8.16
N LYS A 124 -9.48 -10.00 9.20
CA LYS A 124 -9.49 -11.39 9.66
C LYS A 124 -10.89 -11.83 10.09
N LYS A 125 -11.59 -11.00 10.88
CA LYS A 125 -13.00 -11.28 11.26
C LYS A 125 -13.92 -11.47 10.07
N MET A 126 -13.77 -10.62 9.04
CA MET A 126 -14.57 -10.72 7.84
C MET A 126 -14.26 -12.01 7.07
N GLN A 127 -13.00 -12.42 7.00
CA GLN A 127 -12.60 -13.69 6.38
C GLN A 127 -13.24 -14.87 7.10
N ASP A 128 -13.19 -14.86 8.43
CA ASP A 128 -13.74 -15.93 9.26
C ASP A 128 -15.27 -16.01 9.13
N SER A 129 -15.96 -14.86 9.05
CA SER A 129 -17.43 -14.82 8.91
C SER A 129 -17.94 -15.24 7.55
N ASP A 130 -17.22 -14.90 6.49
CA ASP A 130 -17.66 -15.13 5.10
C ASP A 130 -17.10 -16.43 4.50
N ASN A 131 -16.37 -17.25 5.27
CA ASN A 131 -15.62 -18.41 4.78
C ASN A 131 -14.73 -18.06 3.56
N ASN A 132 -14.21 -16.82 3.54
CA ASN A 132 -13.46 -16.31 2.40
C ASN A 132 -11.96 -16.57 2.59
N PRO A 133 -11.29 -17.27 1.67
CA PRO A 133 -9.86 -17.54 1.75
C PRO A 133 -8.98 -16.31 1.44
N MET A 134 -9.57 -15.14 1.15
CA MET A 134 -8.81 -13.93 0.87
C MET A 134 -7.99 -13.53 2.11
N ALA A 135 -6.69 -13.52 1.96
CA ALA A 135 -5.77 -13.03 3.00
C ALA A 135 -5.17 -11.71 2.57
N LEU A 136 -4.87 -10.85 3.53
CA LEU A 136 -4.24 -9.57 3.31
C LEU A 136 -2.85 -9.54 3.95
N ARG A 137 -2.04 -8.66 3.44
CA ARG A 137 -0.80 -8.22 4.08
C ARG A 137 -0.73 -6.71 3.96
N ALA A 138 -0.12 -6.06 4.92
CA ALA A 138 0.04 -4.62 4.89
C ALA A 138 1.45 -4.22 5.31
N SER A 139 1.96 -3.16 4.71
CA SER A 139 3.14 -2.46 5.22
C SER A 139 2.80 -1.03 5.58
N ALA A 140 3.54 -0.48 6.53
CA ALA A 140 3.34 0.91 6.93
C ALA A 140 4.62 1.57 7.41
N LEU A 141 4.73 2.86 7.14
CA LEU A 141 5.79 3.74 7.62
C LEU A 141 5.34 5.20 7.64
N ILE A 142 6.10 6.05 8.33
CA ILE A 142 6.07 7.49 8.12
C ILE A 142 7.22 7.82 7.17
N GLY A 143 6.91 8.35 6.00
CA GLY A 143 7.87 8.63 4.93
C GLY A 143 7.52 9.87 4.13
N GLU A 144 8.49 10.33 3.34
CA GLU A 144 8.35 11.52 2.50
C GLU A 144 7.67 11.20 1.18
N CYS A 145 6.72 12.03 0.81
CA CYS A 145 6.07 12.00 -0.49
C CYS A 145 5.60 13.39 -0.92
N VAL A 146 5.37 13.52 -2.21
CA VAL A 146 4.85 14.72 -2.87
C VAL A 146 3.43 14.45 -3.32
N GLN A 147 2.52 15.36 -3.01
CA GLN A 147 1.16 15.35 -3.53
C GLN A 147 1.12 16.02 -4.90
N PHE A 148 0.44 15.41 -5.85
CA PHE A 148 0.21 16.00 -7.18
C PHE A 148 -1.19 15.63 -7.68
N MET A 149 -1.62 16.29 -8.74
CA MET A 149 -2.86 15.96 -9.44
C MET A 149 -2.51 15.15 -10.69
N ASP A 150 -3.09 13.97 -10.84
CA ASP A 150 -2.89 13.12 -12.01
C ASP A 150 -3.71 13.60 -13.23
N ILE A 151 -3.54 12.93 -14.36
CA ILE A 151 -4.24 13.27 -15.61
C ILE A 151 -5.76 13.12 -15.52
N ALA A 152 -6.26 12.30 -14.61
CA ALA A 152 -7.68 12.12 -14.33
C ALA A 152 -8.22 13.14 -13.31
N LYS A 153 -7.39 14.11 -12.91
CA LYS A 153 -7.68 15.14 -11.90
C LYS A 153 -7.91 14.57 -10.50
N HIS A 154 -7.34 13.44 -10.20
CA HIS A 154 -7.34 12.90 -8.84
C HIS A 154 -6.08 13.34 -8.10
N ILE A 155 -6.22 13.55 -6.80
CA ILE A 155 -5.08 13.72 -5.91
C ILE A 155 -4.33 12.40 -5.86
N ASN A 156 -3.03 12.46 -6.09
CA ASN A 156 -2.14 11.31 -6.04
C ASN A 156 -0.85 11.67 -5.29
N PHE A 157 -0.05 10.65 -4.95
CA PHE A 157 1.20 10.82 -4.22
C PHE A 157 2.31 10.03 -4.88
N VAL A 158 3.53 10.57 -4.82
CA VAL A 158 4.75 9.94 -5.31
C VAL A 158 5.89 10.29 -4.37
N GLY A 159 6.89 9.45 -4.29
CA GLY A 159 8.10 9.72 -3.51
C GLY A 159 8.71 8.48 -2.88
N GLU A 160 9.79 8.70 -2.14
CA GLU A 160 10.54 7.60 -1.53
C GLU A 160 9.70 6.84 -0.51
N GLY A 161 8.83 7.51 0.25
CA GLY A 161 7.95 6.85 1.21
C GLY A 161 7.00 5.82 0.57
N MET A 162 6.44 6.12 -0.62
CA MET A 162 5.60 5.19 -1.37
C MET A 162 6.39 3.95 -1.82
N ASN A 163 7.60 4.18 -2.36
CA ASN A 163 8.51 3.13 -2.76
C ASN A 163 8.97 2.29 -1.56
N GLU A 164 9.23 2.95 -0.44
CA GLU A 164 9.67 2.30 0.80
C GLU A 164 8.60 1.36 1.36
N ALA A 165 7.32 1.75 1.36
CA ALA A 165 6.21 0.89 1.77
C ALA A 165 6.19 -0.43 0.96
N SER A 166 6.34 -0.35 -0.37
CA SER A 166 6.40 -1.53 -1.23
C SER A 166 7.61 -2.42 -0.93
N ARG A 167 8.77 -1.82 -0.64
CA ARG A 167 10.00 -2.56 -0.31
C ARG A 167 9.93 -3.22 1.07
N ILE A 168 9.33 -2.56 2.05
CA ILE A 168 9.08 -3.13 3.39
C ILE A 168 8.16 -4.35 3.26
N LEU A 169 7.08 -4.24 2.46
CA LEU A 169 6.16 -5.34 2.25
C LEU A 169 6.86 -6.56 1.63
N SER A 170 7.58 -6.36 0.54
CA SER A 170 8.25 -7.44 -0.19
C SER A 170 9.44 -8.03 0.59
N GLY A 171 10.29 -7.19 1.16
CA GLY A 171 11.47 -7.63 1.93
C GLY A 171 11.08 -8.32 3.24
N GLY A 172 10.10 -7.77 3.95
CA GLY A 172 9.59 -8.36 5.19
C GLY A 172 8.94 -9.72 4.95
N GLN A 173 8.17 -9.86 3.86
CA GLN A 173 7.60 -11.15 3.48
C GLN A 173 8.69 -12.20 3.20
N SER A 174 9.69 -11.86 2.38
CA SER A 174 10.78 -12.80 2.06
C SER A 174 11.53 -13.21 3.33
N SER A 175 11.86 -12.27 4.21
CA SER A 175 12.55 -12.57 5.47
C SER A 175 11.72 -13.44 6.41
N LEU A 176 10.40 -13.22 6.45
CA LEU A 176 9.50 -14.02 7.25
C LEU A 176 9.37 -15.46 6.71
N GLU A 177 9.23 -15.61 5.40
CA GLU A 177 9.19 -16.92 4.73
C GLU A 177 10.49 -17.68 4.91
N GLU A 178 11.66 -17.03 4.78
CA GLU A 178 12.97 -17.62 5.04
C GLU A 178 13.13 -18.06 6.49
N ASN A 179 12.72 -17.23 7.45
CA ASN A 179 12.76 -17.56 8.87
C ASN A 179 11.88 -18.79 9.16
N PHE A 180 10.70 -18.86 8.58
CA PHE A 180 9.81 -20.01 8.73
C PHE A 180 10.47 -21.29 8.19
N LEU A 181 11.05 -21.23 6.98
CA LEU A 181 11.69 -22.39 6.35
C LEU A 181 12.94 -22.87 7.11
N GLN A 182 13.67 -21.97 7.77
CA GLN A 182 14.82 -22.34 8.61
C GLN A 182 14.42 -23.09 9.88
N ASN A 183 13.24 -22.79 10.42
CA ASN A 183 12.74 -23.35 11.67
C ASN A 183 11.85 -24.59 11.49
N HIS A 184 11.40 -24.89 10.26
CA HIS A 184 10.49 -25.98 9.94
C HIS A 184 11.08 -26.89 8.85
N LYS A 185 10.94 -28.21 9.00
CA LYS A 185 11.47 -29.18 8.03
C LYS A 185 10.74 -29.08 6.69
N SER A 186 11.47 -29.30 5.62
CA SER A 186 11.18 -29.08 4.20
C SER A 186 9.85 -29.56 3.59
N ALA A 187 8.97 -30.23 4.32
CA ALA A 187 7.64 -30.64 3.83
C ALA A 187 6.62 -29.50 3.76
N GLU A 188 6.94 -28.30 4.26
CA GLU A 188 5.99 -27.24 4.55
C GLU A 188 6.16 -25.97 3.71
N ILE A 189 6.82 -26.05 2.54
CA ILE A 189 6.99 -24.89 1.62
C ILE A 189 5.63 -24.25 1.22
N LEU A 190 4.57 -25.05 1.18
CA LEU A 190 3.20 -24.56 0.97
C LEU A 190 2.67 -23.75 2.15
N ASP A 191 3.17 -24.00 3.36
CA ASP A 191 2.73 -23.34 4.58
C ASP A 191 3.48 -22.03 4.84
N ALA A 192 4.72 -21.85 4.35
CA ALA A 192 5.45 -20.59 4.46
C ALA A 192 4.66 -19.41 3.84
N LYS A 193 3.94 -19.65 2.73
CA LYS A 193 3.07 -18.64 2.10
C LYS A 193 1.79 -18.40 2.88
N LYS A 194 1.29 -19.38 3.61
CA LYS A 194 0.16 -19.20 4.53
C LYS A 194 0.62 -18.44 5.77
N TYR A 195 1.86 -18.64 6.18
CA TYR A 195 2.44 -17.99 7.35
C TYR A 195 2.52 -16.47 7.22
N SER A 196 2.74 -15.95 6.01
CA SER A 196 2.76 -14.50 5.74
C SER A 196 1.38 -13.82 5.63
N ARG A 197 0.28 -14.58 5.82
CA ARG A 197 -1.08 -14.04 5.73
C ARG A 197 -1.44 -13.19 6.95
N ASN A 198 -2.20 -12.13 6.70
CA ASN A 198 -2.66 -11.21 7.73
C ASN A 198 -1.53 -10.64 8.59
N SER A 199 -0.35 -10.44 7.97
CA SER A 199 0.83 -9.88 8.60
C SER A 199 0.92 -8.37 8.35
N LEU A 200 1.44 -7.66 9.34
CA LEU A 200 1.72 -6.23 9.28
C LEU A 200 3.24 -6.01 9.33
N TYR A 201 3.78 -5.39 8.31
CA TYR A 201 5.19 -5.08 8.13
C TYR A 201 5.45 -3.60 8.39
N LEU A 202 6.27 -3.28 9.37
CA LEU A 202 6.49 -1.92 9.85
C LEU A 202 7.91 -1.46 9.56
N GLY A 203 8.05 -0.25 9.02
CA GLY A 203 9.31 0.46 8.97
C GLY A 203 9.69 1.07 10.33
N ASP A 204 10.98 1.39 10.51
CA ASP A 204 11.55 1.91 11.76
C ASP A 204 10.80 3.14 12.31
N SER A 205 10.26 3.98 11.43
CA SER A 205 9.53 5.18 11.84
C SER A 205 8.25 4.94 12.65
N LEU A 206 7.76 3.68 12.67
CA LEU A 206 6.56 3.29 13.44
C LEU A 206 6.87 2.38 14.63
N THR A 207 8.13 2.00 14.83
CA THR A 207 8.48 0.97 15.83
C THR A 207 8.85 1.52 17.22
N SER A 208 8.92 2.84 17.40
CA SER A 208 9.27 3.47 18.68
C SER A 208 8.42 3.03 19.88
N ASN A 209 7.14 2.72 19.63
CA ASN A 209 6.17 2.29 20.64
C ASN A 209 5.70 0.85 20.43
N ILE A 210 6.47 0.04 19.70
CA ILE A 210 6.03 -1.32 19.30
C ILE A 210 5.81 -2.23 20.52
N ASN A 211 6.55 -2.02 21.62
CA ASN A 211 6.42 -2.84 22.82
C ASN A 211 5.04 -2.72 23.46
N ASP A 212 4.36 -1.57 23.33
CA ASP A 212 3.01 -1.36 23.83
C ASP A 212 1.97 -2.21 23.07
N PHE A 213 2.36 -2.81 21.94
CA PHE A 213 1.50 -3.60 21.06
C PHE A 213 1.79 -5.10 21.10
N LYS A 214 2.75 -5.57 21.91
CA LYS A 214 3.06 -7.01 22.03
C LYS A 214 1.87 -7.86 22.41
N GLU A 215 0.97 -7.34 23.25
CA GLU A 215 -0.22 -8.06 23.67
C GLU A 215 -1.27 -8.19 22.55
N ASN A 216 -1.17 -7.38 21.51
CA ASN A 216 -2.11 -7.34 20.38
C ASN A 216 -1.73 -8.30 19.24
N CYS A 217 -0.66 -9.05 19.38
CA CYS A 217 -0.25 -10.07 18.39
C CYS A 217 0.35 -11.27 19.12
N ASP A 218 0.28 -12.46 18.48
CA ASP A 218 0.89 -13.66 19.05
C ASP A 218 2.39 -13.70 18.78
N GLU A 219 2.82 -13.19 17.62
CA GLU A 219 4.20 -13.26 17.19
C GLU A 219 4.69 -11.90 16.68
N MET A 220 5.91 -11.56 17.05
CA MET A 220 6.60 -10.37 16.59
C MET A 220 8.03 -10.72 16.21
N PHE A 221 8.41 -10.38 14.98
CA PHE A 221 9.75 -10.60 14.43
C PHE A 221 10.42 -9.26 14.16
N TYR A 222 11.72 -9.22 14.36
CA TYR A 222 12.55 -8.07 14.05
C TYR A 222 13.68 -8.49 13.13
N PHE A 223 13.59 -8.09 11.86
CA PHE A 223 14.59 -8.37 10.85
C PHE A 223 15.49 -7.16 10.65
N LYS A 224 16.78 -7.33 10.93
CA LYS A 224 17.80 -6.30 10.70
C LYS A 224 18.43 -6.46 9.33
N ASN A 225 18.79 -5.32 8.72
CA ASN A 225 19.56 -5.30 7.49
C ASN A 225 18.95 -6.12 6.34
N VAL A 226 17.63 -6.11 6.22
CA VAL A 226 16.93 -6.73 5.09
C VAL A 226 17.32 -5.98 3.82
N LYS A 227 17.96 -6.69 2.90
CA LYS A 227 18.42 -6.12 1.62
C LYS A 227 17.29 -6.14 0.60
N ASP A 228 16.95 -4.99 0.06
CA ASP A 228 15.99 -4.92 -1.04
C ASP A 228 16.63 -5.21 -2.40
N LYS A 229 15.81 -5.27 -3.46
CA LYS A 229 16.25 -5.48 -4.84
C LYS A 229 17.22 -4.41 -5.40
N HIS A 230 17.34 -3.29 -4.72
CA HIS A 230 18.25 -2.20 -5.06
C HIS A 230 19.48 -2.15 -4.14
N GLY A 231 19.63 -3.12 -3.24
CA GLY A 231 20.76 -3.24 -2.32
C GLY A 231 20.67 -2.36 -1.08
N LYS A 232 19.59 -1.59 -0.88
CA LYS A 232 19.38 -0.77 0.31
C LYS A 232 18.98 -1.63 1.49
N MET A 233 19.64 -1.43 2.63
CA MET A 233 19.37 -2.16 3.87
C MET A 233 18.27 -1.49 4.68
N ARG A 234 17.40 -2.29 5.30
CA ARG A 234 16.28 -1.85 6.15
C ARG A 234 16.13 -2.72 7.36
N ASN A 235 15.58 -2.13 8.40
CA ASN A 235 15.04 -2.89 9.50
C ASN A 235 13.53 -2.98 9.32
N ILE A 236 12.98 -4.15 9.56
CA ILE A 236 11.55 -4.42 9.37
C ILE A 236 11.04 -5.15 10.61
N THR A 237 10.00 -4.62 11.23
CA THR A 237 9.27 -5.33 12.28
C THR A 237 8.02 -5.96 11.68
N VAL A 238 7.77 -7.22 11.98
CA VAL A 238 6.60 -7.96 11.51
C VAL A 238 5.74 -8.36 12.68
N LEU A 239 4.47 -8.01 12.61
CA LEU A 239 3.44 -8.46 13.55
C LEU A 239 2.56 -9.49 12.86
N GLN A 240 2.38 -10.65 13.49
CA GLN A 240 1.54 -11.73 13.00
C GLN A 240 0.46 -12.11 14.00
N ASN A 241 -0.58 -12.79 13.49
CA ASN A 241 -1.69 -13.26 14.28
C ASN A 241 -2.26 -12.16 15.19
N ILE A 242 -2.51 -11.00 14.57
CA ILE A 242 -3.03 -9.83 15.26
C ILE A 242 -4.37 -10.21 15.91
N LYS A 243 -4.44 -10.02 17.22
CA LYS A 243 -5.62 -10.32 18.04
C LYS A 243 -6.71 -9.28 17.80
N VAL A 244 -7.92 -9.74 17.97
CA VAL A 244 -9.12 -8.94 17.77
C VAL A 244 -9.58 -8.36 19.09
#